data_7fda4d1760774bb23a2547b00ddd700a
#
_entry.id   7fda4d1760774bb23a2547b00ddd700a
#
_cell.length_a   1.000
_cell.length_b   1.000
_cell.length_c   1.000
_cell.angle_alpha   90.00
_cell.angle_beta   90.00
_cell.angle_gamma   90.00
#
_symmetry.space_group_name_H-M   'P 1'
#
loop_
_entity.id
_entity.type
_entity.pdbx_description
1 polymer ?
#
loop_
_entity_poly.entity_id
_entity_poly.type
_entity_poly.pdbx_seq_one_letter_code
_entity_poly.pdbx_strand_id
1 'polypeptide(L)'
;MIVVTIASFAIGVFLVFFTTLGGQTSWSQNVSLDFLLINIFGFQSVEFNLGITFLVLTSIYLTCYIYCLFHPKLILKQNIFKKCDLTRTKQSQDQISIKTDQSSNLLVIAISWFSGYFLLSVIIDTIQQLFGVTLGNPLTENPLLSFFYLSAAPLNEEILFRVLLLGVPLLLILSPIKKGNFLSFLNHPYNFLEPNKTRYTIVCISIVISINSIIFGLSHVLFGGGYEIGKITQAALGGLVLAWLYYRYGLATAIVFHWISNFVFFAYSILGFYLFGTPWNSETDSILLSAISIGFIVIGILFLYQLVTKVLKKYVIK
;
A
#
# COMPACT_ATOMS: atom_id res chain seq x y z
N MET A 1 13.83 -9.05 -0.64
CA MET A 1 12.44 -8.71 -0.99
C MET A 1 12.31 -7.74 -2.17
N ILE A 2 13.17 -6.72 -2.33
CA ILE A 2 13.13 -5.84 -3.54
C ILE A 2 13.18 -6.66 -4.84
N VAL A 3 14.09 -7.64 -4.94
CA VAL A 3 14.19 -8.52 -6.11
C VAL A 3 12.91 -9.34 -6.28
N VAL A 4 12.33 -9.85 -5.20
CA VAL A 4 11.07 -10.61 -5.24
C VAL A 4 9.92 -9.75 -5.75
N THR A 5 9.79 -8.52 -5.26
CA THR A 5 8.72 -7.61 -5.70
C THR A 5 8.90 -7.16 -7.14
N ILE A 6 10.11 -6.88 -7.61
CA ILE A 6 10.32 -6.51 -9.02
C ILE A 6 10.15 -7.71 -9.97
N ALA A 7 10.57 -8.91 -9.56
CA ALA A 7 10.40 -10.10 -10.36
C ALA A 7 8.92 -10.46 -10.57
N SER A 8 8.03 -10.14 -9.61
CA SER A 8 6.60 -10.38 -9.75
C SER A 8 5.98 -9.62 -10.94
N PHE A 9 6.52 -8.46 -11.35
CA PHE A 9 6.07 -7.78 -12.58
C PHE A 9 6.34 -8.63 -13.83
N ALA A 10 7.56 -9.17 -13.96
CA ALA A 10 7.93 -10.03 -15.08
C ALA A 10 7.08 -11.31 -15.07
N ILE A 11 6.87 -11.89 -13.88
CA ILE A 11 6.01 -13.07 -13.70
C ILE A 11 4.57 -12.73 -14.12
N GLY A 12 4.00 -11.62 -13.67
CA GLY A 12 2.63 -11.22 -14.04
C GLY A 12 2.46 -11.04 -15.54
N VAL A 13 3.39 -10.34 -16.21
CA VAL A 13 3.38 -10.18 -17.66
C VAL A 13 3.52 -11.53 -18.37
N PHE A 14 4.42 -12.40 -17.91
CA PHE A 14 4.58 -13.75 -18.45
C PHE A 14 3.28 -14.56 -18.30
N LEU A 15 2.66 -14.57 -17.12
CA LEU A 15 1.44 -15.34 -16.86
C LEU A 15 0.27 -14.88 -17.74
N VAL A 16 0.11 -13.58 -17.93
CA VAL A 16 -1.02 -13.01 -18.68
C VAL A 16 -0.86 -13.16 -20.20
N PHE A 17 0.36 -13.05 -20.74
CA PHE A 17 0.55 -12.99 -22.20
C PHE A 17 1.23 -14.20 -22.82
N PHE A 18 2.03 -14.96 -22.07
CA PHE A 18 2.87 -16.01 -22.61
C PHE A 18 2.47 -17.44 -22.18
N THR A 19 1.53 -17.58 -21.24
CA THR A 19 0.92 -18.89 -20.96
C THR A 19 -0.24 -19.15 -21.93
N THR A 20 -0.55 -20.41 -22.20
CA THR A 20 -1.68 -20.78 -23.09
C THR A 20 -3.00 -20.25 -22.59
N LEU A 21 -3.28 -20.40 -21.29
CA LEU A 21 -4.50 -19.87 -20.66
C LEU A 21 -4.49 -18.35 -20.66
N GLY A 22 -3.35 -17.72 -20.34
CA GLY A 22 -3.21 -16.27 -20.29
C GLY A 22 -3.42 -15.60 -21.63
N GLY A 23 -2.74 -16.08 -22.67
CA GLY A 23 -2.88 -15.52 -24.00
C GLY A 23 -4.29 -15.65 -24.58
N GLN A 24 -4.97 -16.75 -24.31
CA GLN A 24 -6.38 -16.91 -24.71
C GLN A 24 -7.29 -15.96 -23.93
N THR A 25 -7.18 -15.93 -22.60
CA THR A 25 -8.05 -15.12 -21.73
C THR A 25 -7.84 -13.61 -21.96
N SER A 26 -6.58 -13.17 -22.05
CA SER A 26 -6.26 -11.73 -22.14
C SER A 26 -6.80 -11.06 -23.41
N TRP A 27 -6.87 -11.80 -24.54
CA TRP A 27 -7.34 -11.22 -25.80
C TRP A 27 -8.80 -11.51 -26.10
N SER A 28 -9.42 -12.52 -25.47
CA SER A 28 -10.80 -12.90 -25.71
C SER A 28 -11.81 -12.35 -24.71
N GLN A 29 -11.34 -11.94 -23.50
CA GLN A 29 -12.21 -11.45 -22.45
C GLN A 29 -12.16 -9.94 -22.30
N ASN A 30 -13.34 -9.35 -22.12
CA ASN A 30 -13.50 -8.00 -21.63
C ASN A 30 -13.73 -8.02 -20.12
N VAL A 31 -13.26 -6.98 -19.44
CA VAL A 31 -13.43 -6.79 -18.00
C VAL A 31 -14.01 -5.43 -17.74
N SER A 32 -14.96 -5.35 -16.83
CA SER A 32 -15.43 -4.09 -16.30
C SER A 32 -14.46 -3.63 -15.20
N LEU A 33 -13.91 -2.44 -15.34
CA LEU A 33 -13.29 -1.75 -14.22
C LEU A 33 -14.44 -1.12 -13.43
N ASP A 34 -15.01 -1.90 -12.52
CA ASP A 34 -15.98 -1.39 -11.57
C ASP A 34 -15.23 -0.52 -10.55
N PHE A 35 -15.00 0.71 -10.92
CA PHE A 35 -14.66 1.72 -9.92
C PHE A 35 -15.84 1.75 -8.94
N LEU A 36 -15.56 1.55 -7.67
CA LEU A 36 -16.56 1.65 -6.60
C LEU A 36 -17.38 2.96 -6.71
N LEU A 37 -16.75 4.01 -7.24
CA LEU A 37 -17.37 5.28 -7.61
C LEU A 37 -18.44 5.15 -8.69
N ILE A 38 -18.23 4.30 -9.70
CA ILE A 38 -19.19 4.09 -10.78
C ILE A 38 -20.46 3.49 -10.19
N ASN A 39 -20.32 2.49 -9.31
CA ASN A 39 -21.45 1.84 -8.65
C ASN A 39 -22.18 2.78 -7.66
N ILE A 40 -21.44 3.62 -6.93
CA ILE A 40 -22.05 4.60 -5.99
C ILE A 40 -22.84 5.68 -6.73
N PHE A 41 -22.35 6.15 -7.89
CA PHE A 41 -22.99 7.22 -8.66
C PHE A 41 -23.91 6.70 -9.77
N GLY A 42 -24.08 5.38 -9.91
CA GLY A 42 -25.01 4.77 -10.87
C GLY A 42 -24.55 4.91 -12.33
N PHE A 43 -23.27 5.12 -12.60
CA PHE A 43 -22.74 5.11 -13.96
C PHE A 43 -22.67 3.68 -14.49
N GLN A 44 -22.85 3.50 -15.80
CA GLN A 44 -22.64 2.21 -16.44
C GLN A 44 -21.14 1.86 -16.45
N SER A 45 -20.82 0.61 -16.11
CA SER A 45 -19.48 0.08 -16.23
C SER A 45 -19.05 0.05 -17.71
N VAL A 46 -17.85 0.51 -18.00
CA VAL A 46 -17.27 0.43 -19.35
C VAL A 46 -16.40 -0.82 -19.41
N GLU A 47 -16.67 -1.67 -20.41
CA GLU A 47 -15.88 -2.86 -20.64
C GLU A 47 -14.62 -2.54 -21.44
N PHE A 48 -13.50 -3.09 -21.00
CA PHE A 48 -12.20 -2.98 -21.64
C PHE A 48 -11.61 -4.36 -21.90
N ASN A 49 -10.78 -4.49 -22.92
CA ASN A 49 -10.02 -5.73 -23.13
C ASN A 49 -9.09 -6.00 -21.94
N LEU A 50 -9.13 -7.21 -21.37
CA LEU A 50 -8.39 -7.59 -20.18
C LEU A 50 -6.87 -7.37 -20.35
N GLY A 51 -6.30 -7.82 -21.48
CA GLY A 51 -4.86 -7.72 -21.71
C GLY A 51 -4.37 -6.28 -21.81
N ILE A 52 -5.10 -5.41 -22.53
CA ILE A 52 -4.76 -3.98 -22.64
C ILE A 52 -4.86 -3.33 -21.26
N THR A 53 -5.93 -3.59 -20.52
CA THR A 53 -6.13 -3.02 -19.19
C THR A 53 -5.04 -3.47 -18.21
N PHE A 54 -4.66 -4.75 -18.26
CA PHE A 54 -3.55 -5.26 -17.44
C PHE A 54 -2.22 -4.58 -17.75
N LEU A 55 -1.90 -4.32 -19.02
CA LEU A 55 -0.69 -3.58 -19.41
C LEU A 55 -0.69 -2.15 -18.88
N VAL A 56 -1.84 -1.47 -18.97
CA VAL A 56 -1.97 -0.10 -18.44
C VAL A 56 -1.77 -0.09 -16.92
N LEU A 57 -2.45 -0.97 -16.19
CA LEU A 57 -2.31 -1.08 -14.73
C LEU A 57 -0.87 -1.40 -14.32
N THR A 58 -0.26 -2.39 -14.96
CA THR A 58 1.13 -2.80 -14.68
C THR A 58 2.10 -1.65 -14.95
N SER A 59 1.88 -0.86 -16.02
CA SER A 59 2.69 0.32 -16.34
C SER A 59 2.56 1.42 -15.27
N ILE A 60 1.37 1.65 -14.75
CA ILE A 60 1.13 2.60 -13.64
C ILE A 60 1.88 2.14 -12.38
N TYR A 61 1.74 0.87 -12.01
CA TYR A 61 2.44 0.32 -10.83
C TYR A 61 3.95 0.36 -10.97
N LEU A 62 4.48 0.00 -12.15
CA LEU A 62 5.90 0.09 -12.42
C LEU A 62 6.41 1.53 -12.30
N THR A 63 5.64 2.50 -12.78
CA THR A 63 5.96 3.93 -12.64
C THR A 63 5.99 4.35 -11.17
N CYS A 64 4.99 3.97 -10.37
CA CYS A 64 4.97 4.21 -8.92
C CYS A 64 6.14 3.51 -8.21
N TYR A 65 6.47 2.29 -8.61
CA TYR A 65 7.59 1.53 -8.06
C TYR A 65 8.93 2.20 -8.35
N ILE A 66 9.18 2.59 -9.60
CA ILE A 66 10.39 3.32 -10.03
C ILE A 66 10.49 4.66 -9.30
N TYR A 67 9.38 5.39 -9.19
CA TYR A 67 9.32 6.62 -8.41
C TYR A 67 9.75 6.37 -6.96
N CYS A 68 9.18 5.38 -6.28
CA CYS A 68 9.52 5.03 -4.90
C CYS A 68 10.97 4.56 -4.74
N LEU A 69 11.53 3.87 -5.75
CA LEU A 69 12.91 3.39 -5.75
C LEU A 69 13.92 4.54 -5.81
N PHE A 70 13.67 5.54 -6.67
CA PHE A 70 14.63 6.63 -6.93
C PHE A 70 14.34 7.89 -6.13
N HIS A 71 13.19 7.99 -5.44
CA HIS A 71 12.86 9.18 -4.67
C HIS A 71 13.47 9.10 -3.26
N PRO A 72 14.59 9.81 -3.01
CA PRO A 72 15.16 9.91 -1.67
C PRO A 72 14.20 10.72 -0.79
N LYS A 73 14.17 10.38 0.48
CA LYS A 73 13.39 11.05 1.53
C LYS A 73 13.66 12.57 1.56
N LEU A 74 12.92 13.35 0.76
CA LEU A 74 13.03 14.81 0.69
C LEU A 74 12.55 15.56 1.96
N ILE A 75 12.14 14.83 3.00
CA ILE A 75 11.53 15.37 4.22
C ILE A 75 12.51 16.19 5.08
N LEU A 76 13.82 16.13 4.84
CA LEU A 76 14.82 16.76 5.71
C LEU A 76 15.38 18.09 5.18
N LYS A 77 15.20 18.45 3.92
CA LYS A 77 15.81 19.68 3.39
C LYS A 77 15.13 20.99 3.79
N GLN A 78 13.82 20.99 4.11
CA GLN A 78 13.14 22.23 4.46
C GLN A 78 13.42 22.73 5.89
N ASN A 79 13.80 21.85 6.82
CA ASN A 79 14.11 22.28 8.19
C ASN A 79 15.54 22.81 8.38
N ILE A 80 16.46 22.47 7.48
CA ILE A 80 17.85 22.94 7.56
C ILE A 80 17.97 24.39 7.08
N PHE A 81 17.23 24.79 6.05
CA PHE A 81 17.27 26.16 5.53
C PHE A 81 16.61 27.21 6.45
N LYS A 82 15.61 26.83 7.23
CA LYS A 82 14.98 27.76 8.20
C LYS A 82 15.82 28.00 9.46
N LYS A 83 16.79 27.15 9.77
CA LYS A 83 17.65 27.31 10.95
C LYS A 83 18.93 28.11 10.66
N CYS A 84 19.29 28.32 9.39
CA CYS A 84 20.46 29.06 8.99
C CYS A 84 20.28 30.58 8.93
N ASP A 85 19.04 31.11 8.92
CA ASP A 85 18.80 32.55 8.77
C ASP A 85 18.74 33.31 10.11
N LEU A 86 18.86 32.67 11.26
CA LEU A 86 18.65 33.31 12.58
C LEU A 86 19.88 33.42 13.47
N THR A 87 21.07 32.96 13.04
CA THR A 87 22.28 33.17 13.85
C THR A 87 23.52 33.38 12.96
N ARG A 88 23.67 34.59 12.44
CA ARG A 88 24.97 35.11 11.96
C ARG A 88 25.68 35.78 13.13
N THR A 89 26.23 35.02 14.05
CA THR A 89 27.27 35.50 14.97
C THR A 89 28.17 34.33 15.40
N LYS A 90 29.39 34.42 14.90
CA LYS A 90 30.69 34.00 15.45
C LYS A 90 30.90 32.61 16.04
N GLN A 91 31.80 31.89 15.36
CA GLN A 91 32.87 31.03 15.91
C GLN A 91 32.45 29.72 16.64
N SER A 92 32.61 28.62 15.92
CA SER A 92 33.65 27.62 16.22
C SER A 92 33.54 26.49 15.19
N GLN A 93 34.66 26.08 14.62
CA GLN A 93 34.86 24.87 13.82
C GLN A 93 34.66 23.63 14.73
N ASP A 94 33.43 23.29 15.00
CA ASP A 94 33.10 21.94 15.42
C ASP A 94 32.59 21.21 14.19
N GLN A 95 33.34 20.21 13.78
CA GLN A 95 32.97 19.23 12.77
C GLN A 95 31.64 18.64 13.18
N ILE A 96 30.58 19.23 12.64
CA ILE A 96 29.26 18.55 12.66
C ILE A 96 29.43 17.34 11.74
N SER A 97 29.77 16.20 12.35
CA SER A 97 29.61 14.93 11.70
C SER A 97 28.13 14.81 11.38
N ILE A 98 27.77 15.19 10.15
CA ILE A 98 26.48 14.85 9.57
C ILE A 98 26.46 13.33 9.55
N LYS A 99 25.94 12.72 10.64
CA LYS A 99 25.43 11.36 10.56
C LYS A 99 24.40 11.41 9.46
N THR A 100 24.79 11.02 8.27
CA THR A 100 23.90 10.66 7.19
C THR A 100 23.01 9.57 7.75
N ASP A 101 21.87 9.97 8.30
CA ASP A 101 20.78 9.06 8.60
C ASP A 101 20.48 8.42 7.25
N GLN A 102 20.76 7.11 7.14
CA GLN A 102 20.64 6.34 5.91
C GLN A 102 19.25 6.61 5.36
N SER A 103 19.15 7.43 4.32
CA SER A 103 17.86 7.80 3.72
C SER A 103 17.31 6.57 3.02
N SER A 104 16.52 5.78 3.74
CA SER A 104 15.77 4.69 3.13
C SER A 104 14.85 5.30 2.07
N ASN A 105 14.93 4.81 0.84
CA ASN A 105 14.03 5.22 -0.23
C ASN A 105 12.58 4.82 0.10
N LEU A 106 11.60 5.40 -0.60
CA LEU A 106 10.18 5.15 -0.34
C LEU A 106 9.80 3.69 -0.55
N LEU A 107 10.48 2.99 -1.44
CA LEU A 107 10.27 1.56 -1.69
C LEU A 107 10.64 0.72 -0.47
N VAL A 108 11.78 0.97 0.17
CA VAL A 108 12.18 0.27 1.40
C VAL A 108 11.17 0.55 2.51
N ILE A 109 10.64 1.77 2.58
CA ILE A 109 9.58 2.12 3.54
C ILE A 109 8.31 1.30 3.25
N ALA A 110 7.84 1.25 2.00
CA ALA A 110 6.66 0.49 1.62
C ALA A 110 6.81 -1.00 1.95
N ILE A 111 7.95 -1.61 1.57
CA ILE A 111 8.24 -3.04 1.85
C ILE A 111 8.33 -3.30 3.36
N SER A 112 8.95 -2.42 4.13
CA SER A 112 9.08 -2.60 5.59
C SER A 112 7.73 -2.52 6.30
N TRP A 113 6.89 -1.55 5.94
CA TRP A 113 5.53 -1.42 6.46
C TRP A 113 4.65 -2.59 6.02
N PHE A 114 4.78 -3.03 4.76
CA PHE A 114 4.08 -4.23 4.29
C PHE A 114 4.48 -5.46 5.10
N SER A 115 5.77 -5.66 5.33
CA SER A 115 6.27 -6.80 6.12
C SER A 115 5.73 -6.80 7.55
N GLY A 116 5.69 -5.63 8.20
CA GLY A 116 5.09 -5.47 9.53
C GLY A 116 3.58 -5.74 9.53
N TYR A 117 2.86 -5.20 8.55
CA TYR A 117 1.44 -5.46 8.35
C TYR A 117 1.16 -6.94 8.08
N PHE A 118 1.94 -7.58 7.19
CA PHE A 118 1.79 -9.00 6.86
C PHE A 118 1.95 -9.89 8.10
N LEU A 119 2.99 -9.65 8.91
CA LEU A 119 3.17 -10.37 10.17
C LEU A 119 1.97 -10.21 11.11
N LEU A 120 1.47 -8.99 11.29
CA LEU A 120 0.30 -8.75 12.14
C LEU A 120 -0.97 -9.37 11.56
N SER A 121 -1.14 -9.37 10.23
CA SER A 121 -2.25 -10.02 9.55
C SER A 121 -2.26 -11.53 9.78
N VAL A 122 -1.10 -12.18 9.68
CA VAL A 122 -0.97 -13.63 9.97
C VAL A 122 -1.34 -13.93 11.43
N ILE A 123 -0.90 -13.09 12.38
CA ILE A 123 -1.25 -13.27 13.80
C ILE A 123 -2.76 -13.09 14.02
N ILE A 124 -3.36 -12.05 13.43
CA ILE A 124 -4.80 -11.78 13.55
C ILE A 124 -5.59 -12.95 12.96
N ASP A 125 -5.25 -13.41 11.77
CA ASP A 125 -5.92 -14.52 11.10
C ASP A 125 -5.82 -15.81 11.93
N THR A 126 -4.63 -16.14 12.43
CA THR A 126 -4.44 -17.30 13.32
C THR A 126 -5.32 -17.22 14.56
N ILE A 127 -5.40 -16.05 15.20
CA ILE A 127 -6.26 -15.85 16.37
C ILE A 127 -7.73 -16.01 15.97
N GLN A 128 -8.17 -15.40 14.87
CA GLN A 128 -9.56 -15.48 14.40
C GLN A 128 -9.97 -16.92 14.11
N GLN A 129 -9.10 -17.69 13.45
CA GLN A 129 -9.35 -19.11 13.16
C GLN A 129 -9.55 -19.95 14.44
N LEU A 130 -8.82 -19.66 15.54
CA LEU A 130 -9.04 -20.32 16.83
C LEU A 130 -10.45 -20.08 17.40
N PHE A 131 -11.11 -18.99 17.01
CA PHE A 131 -12.47 -18.66 17.39
C PHE A 131 -13.51 -19.02 16.29
N GLY A 132 -13.10 -19.74 15.25
CA GLY A 132 -13.99 -20.13 14.15
C GLY A 132 -14.40 -18.98 13.23
N VAL A 133 -13.68 -17.86 13.26
CA VAL A 133 -13.93 -16.71 12.38
C VAL A 133 -13.10 -16.86 11.12
N THR A 134 -13.74 -16.75 9.94
CA THR A 134 -13.13 -16.95 8.63
C THR A 134 -13.01 -15.63 7.86
N LEU A 135 -12.05 -15.58 6.93
CA LEU A 135 -11.81 -14.43 6.06
C LEU A 135 -12.70 -14.42 4.82
N GLY A 136 -13.26 -15.58 4.46
CA GLY A 136 -13.93 -15.80 3.17
C GLY A 136 -12.94 -15.89 2.00
N ASN A 137 -13.50 -16.12 0.80
CA ASN A 137 -12.71 -16.25 -0.42
C ASN A 137 -13.39 -15.52 -1.59
N PRO A 138 -12.88 -14.35 -2.02
CA PRO A 138 -13.44 -13.60 -3.13
C PRO A 138 -12.94 -14.07 -4.49
N LEU A 139 -12.13 -15.13 -4.55
CA LEU A 139 -11.52 -15.60 -5.79
C LEU A 139 -12.55 -16.27 -6.69
N THR A 140 -12.46 -16.02 -7.99
CA THR A 140 -13.23 -16.70 -9.03
C THR A 140 -12.60 -18.06 -9.36
N GLU A 141 -13.31 -18.92 -10.12
CA GLU A 141 -12.76 -20.18 -10.60
C GLU A 141 -11.59 -19.99 -11.59
N ASN A 142 -11.55 -18.84 -12.29
CA ASN A 142 -10.49 -18.51 -13.22
C ASN A 142 -9.34 -17.77 -12.51
N PRO A 143 -8.14 -18.37 -12.38
CA PRO A 143 -7.01 -17.78 -11.68
C PRO A 143 -6.54 -16.45 -12.30
N LEU A 144 -6.60 -16.31 -13.62
CA LEU A 144 -6.16 -15.10 -14.30
C LEU A 144 -7.15 -13.95 -14.13
N LEU A 145 -8.44 -14.24 -14.11
CA LEU A 145 -9.47 -13.24 -13.83
C LEU A 145 -9.36 -12.75 -12.39
N SER A 146 -9.16 -13.65 -11.43
CA SER A 146 -8.89 -13.31 -10.03
C SER A 146 -7.63 -12.46 -9.90
N PHE A 147 -6.56 -12.83 -10.60
CA PHE A 147 -5.31 -12.07 -10.63
C PHE A 147 -5.49 -10.66 -11.20
N PHE A 148 -6.30 -10.53 -12.26
CA PHE A 148 -6.64 -9.23 -12.83
C PHE A 148 -7.39 -8.35 -11.82
N TYR A 149 -8.46 -8.84 -11.20
CA TYR A 149 -9.23 -8.05 -10.24
C TYR A 149 -8.39 -7.64 -9.00
N LEU A 150 -7.59 -8.56 -8.46
CA LEU A 150 -6.67 -8.25 -7.37
C LEU A 150 -5.59 -7.24 -7.79
N SER A 151 -5.18 -7.28 -9.07
CA SER A 151 -4.23 -6.29 -9.60
C SER A 151 -4.87 -4.93 -9.84
N ALA A 152 -6.16 -4.86 -10.15
CA ALA A 152 -6.87 -3.60 -10.38
C ALA A 152 -7.26 -2.89 -9.07
N ALA A 153 -7.55 -3.66 -8.02
CA ALA A 153 -8.03 -3.16 -6.74
C ALA A 153 -7.14 -2.06 -6.12
N PRO A 154 -5.80 -2.19 -6.04
CA PRO A 154 -4.95 -1.18 -5.40
C PRO A 154 -5.10 0.22 -5.98
N LEU A 155 -5.21 0.37 -7.30
CA LEU A 155 -5.35 1.68 -7.91
C LEU A 155 -6.74 2.28 -7.60
N ASN A 156 -7.78 1.48 -7.77
CA ASN A 156 -9.17 1.91 -7.57
C ASN A 156 -9.42 2.30 -6.11
N GLU A 157 -8.96 1.46 -5.19
CA GLU A 157 -9.17 1.66 -3.77
C GLU A 157 -8.32 2.81 -3.22
N GLU A 158 -7.08 2.99 -3.67
CA GLU A 158 -6.26 4.11 -3.19
C GLU A 158 -6.78 5.45 -3.70
N ILE A 159 -7.34 5.53 -4.91
CA ILE A 159 -8.01 6.76 -5.38
C ILE A 159 -9.24 7.05 -4.51
N LEU A 160 -10.10 6.07 -4.27
CA LEU A 160 -11.31 6.26 -3.47
C LEU A 160 -10.98 6.57 -2.02
N PHE A 161 -10.25 5.68 -1.35
CA PHE A 161 -10.07 5.79 0.11
C PHE A 161 -9.01 6.82 0.48
N ARG A 162 -7.91 6.98 -0.29
CA ARG A 162 -6.84 7.91 0.10
C ARG A 162 -7.05 9.29 -0.47
N VAL A 163 -7.40 9.41 -1.75
CA VAL A 163 -7.59 10.74 -2.33
C VAL A 163 -8.94 11.31 -1.91
N LEU A 164 -10.04 10.60 -2.14
CA LEU A 164 -11.39 11.14 -1.92
C LEU A 164 -11.83 11.09 -0.45
N LEU A 165 -11.72 9.94 0.22
CA LEU A 165 -12.25 9.77 1.58
C LEU A 165 -11.27 10.16 2.70
N LEU A 166 -9.99 10.41 2.39
CA LEU A 166 -9.01 10.90 3.37
C LEU A 166 -8.47 12.28 2.97
N GLY A 167 -7.94 12.43 1.76
CA GLY A 167 -7.29 13.67 1.30
C GLY A 167 -8.24 14.84 1.23
N VAL A 168 -9.41 14.66 0.58
CA VAL A 168 -10.41 15.72 0.46
C VAL A 168 -10.96 16.16 1.81
N PRO A 169 -11.38 15.28 2.76
CA PRO A 169 -11.77 15.70 4.09
C PRO A 169 -10.68 16.45 4.87
N LEU A 170 -9.42 15.99 4.81
CA LEU A 170 -8.31 16.70 5.43
C LEU A 170 -8.11 18.11 4.85
N LEU A 171 -8.29 18.25 3.54
CA LEU A 171 -8.24 19.53 2.86
C LEU A 171 -9.36 20.46 3.34
N LEU A 172 -10.60 19.98 3.38
CA LEU A 172 -11.77 20.77 3.76
C LEU A 172 -11.74 21.19 5.22
N ILE A 173 -11.35 20.28 6.13
CA ILE A 173 -11.33 20.54 7.58
C ILE A 173 -10.18 21.47 7.97
N LEU A 174 -9.01 21.27 7.37
CA LEU A 174 -7.78 21.95 7.80
C LEU A 174 -7.41 23.13 6.91
N SER A 175 -8.07 23.28 5.75
CA SER A 175 -7.85 24.37 4.78
C SER A 175 -6.37 24.78 4.60
N PRO A 176 -5.43 23.84 4.37
CA PRO A 176 -4.00 24.14 4.38
C PRO A 176 -3.54 24.90 3.15
N ILE A 177 -4.40 25.09 2.15
CA ILE A 177 -4.00 25.56 0.84
C ILE A 177 -4.30 27.04 0.64
N LYS A 178 -3.23 27.81 0.49
CA LYS A 178 -3.26 29.12 -0.13
C LYS A 178 -3.08 28.91 -1.63
N LYS A 179 -4.13 29.21 -2.43
CA LYS A 179 -4.22 29.19 -3.90
C LYS A 179 -3.20 28.31 -4.65
N GLY A 180 -3.69 27.29 -5.35
CA GLY A 180 -2.97 26.67 -6.47
C GLY A 180 -2.34 25.31 -6.24
N ASN A 181 -2.33 24.76 -5.01
CA ASN A 181 -1.60 23.52 -4.70
C ASN A 181 -2.49 22.31 -4.36
N PHE A 182 -3.73 22.27 -4.88
CA PHE A 182 -4.69 21.20 -4.60
C PHE A 182 -4.14 19.79 -4.92
N LEU A 183 -3.66 19.58 -6.14
CA LEU A 183 -3.11 18.28 -6.56
C LEU A 183 -1.85 17.90 -5.78
N SER A 184 -0.99 18.88 -5.46
CA SER A 184 0.19 18.65 -4.64
C SER A 184 -0.17 18.25 -3.21
N PHE A 185 -1.23 18.83 -2.65
CA PHE A 185 -1.75 18.44 -1.35
C PHE A 185 -2.29 17.01 -1.39
N LEU A 186 -3.15 16.67 -2.36
CA LEU A 186 -3.71 15.33 -2.51
C LEU A 186 -2.63 14.27 -2.75
N ASN A 187 -1.51 14.65 -3.35
CA ASN A 187 -0.40 13.72 -3.53
C ASN A 187 0.46 13.56 -2.26
N HIS A 188 0.68 14.63 -1.46
CA HIS A 188 1.52 14.62 -0.26
C HIS A 188 0.96 15.52 0.86
N PRO A 189 -0.10 15.10 1.58
CA PRO A 189 -0.75 15.92 2.60
C PRO A 189 0.20 16.39 3.72
N TYR A 190 1.14 15.56 4.13
CA TYR A 190 2.10 15.86 5.21
C TYR A 190 2.90 17.14 4.96
N ASN A 191 3.33 17.39 3.74
CA ASN A 191 4.15 18.55 3.41
C ASN A 191 3.44 19.89 3.68
N PHE A 192 2.12 19.89 3.66
CA PHE A 192 1.27 21.06 3.88
C PHE A 192 0.80 21.18 5.31
N LEU A 193 0.58 20.07 5.99
CA LEU A 193 0.01 20.04 7.34
C LEU A 193 1.07 20.11 8.45
N GLU A 194 2.25 19.50 8.24
CA GLU A 194 3.31 19.48 9.25
C GLU A 194 3.86 20.86 9.63
N PRO A 195 4.07 21.83 8.71
CA PRO A 195 4.56 23.15 9.07
C PRO A 195 3.66 23.92 10.02
N ASN A 196 2.36 23.62 10.00
CA ASN A 196 1.31 24.27 10.81
C ASN A 196 0.69 23.31 11.84
N LYS A 197 1.43 22.31 12.29
CA LYS A 197 0.95 21.23 13.15
C LYS A 197 0.62 21.77 14.55
N THR A 198 -0.65 21.86 14.83
CA THR A 198 -1.22 22.16 16.14
C THR A 198 -1.76 20.88 16.79
N ARG A 199 -2.10 20.92 18.08
CA ARG A 199 -2.80 19.82 18.74
C ARG A 199 -4.13 19.50 18.05
N TYR A 200 -4.87 20.51 17.63
CA TYR A 200 -6.10 20.36 16.84
C TYR A 200 -5.84 19.62 15.54
N THR A 201 -4.83 20.03 14.76
CA THR A 201 -4.45 19.38 13.50
C THR A 201 -4.15 17.89 13.69
N ILE A 202 -3.39 17.55 14.75
CA ILE A 202 -3.06 16.15 15.05
C ILE A 202 -4.32 15.33 15.33
N VAL A 203 -5.22 15.86 16.17
CA VAL A 203 -6.48 15.19 16.52
C VAL A 203 -7.34 14.97 15.27
N CYS A 204 -7.52 16.00 14.45
CA CYS A 204 -8.29 15.89 13.20
C CYS A 204 -7.71 14.82 12.26
N ILE A 205 -6.40 14.84 12.02
CA ILE A 205 -5.74 13.84 11.18
C ILE A 205 -5.97 12.43 11.74
N SER A 206 -5.79 12.25 13.05
CA SER A 206 -5.97 10.94 13.69
C SER A 206 -7.41 10.43 13.57
N ILE A 207 -8.40 11.28 13.76
CA ILE A 207 -9.82 10.93 13.63
C ILE A 207 -10.13 10.53 12.19
N VAL A 208 -9.73 11.34 11.20
CA VAL A 208 -10.03 11.07 9.78
C VAL A 208 -9.34 9.78 9.31
N ILE A 209 -8.08 9.55 9.73
CA ILE A 209 -7.37 8.28 9.44
C ILE A 209 -8.11 7.10 10.06
N SER A 210 -8.55 7.18 11.32
CA SER A 210 -9.23 6.09 12.01
C SER A 210 -10.58 5.76 11.35
N ILE A 211 -11.38 6.77 11.04
CA ILE A 211 -12.66 6.59 10.34
C ILE A 211 -12.44 5.96 8.96
N ASN A 212 -11.48 6.49 8.19
CA ASN A 212 -11.13 5.96 6.87
C ASN A 212 -10.74 4.48 6.93
N SER A 213 -9.96 4.10 7.95
CA SER A 213 -9.51 2.73 8.15
C SER A 213 -10.65 1.77 8.47
N ILE A 214 -11.60 2.20 9.31
CA ILE A 214 -12.79 1.41 9.65
C ILE A 214 -13.67 1.23 8.41
N ILE A 215 -13.92 2.31 7.66
CA ILE A 215 -14.73 2.25 6.42
C ILE A 215 -14.05 1.31 5.40
N PHE A 216 -12.71 1.37 5.28
CA PHE A 216 -11.97 0.47 4.41
C PHE A 216 -12.14 -1.00 4.81
N GLY A 217 -12.09 -1.31 6.12
CA GLY A 217 -12.34 -2.67 6.62
C GLY A 217 -13.76 -3.16 6.33
N LEU A 218 -14.76 -2.32 6.61
CA LEU A 218 -16.17 -2.65 6.40
C LEU A 218 -16.51 -2.83 4.91
N SER A 219 -15.92 -2.03 4.03
CA SER A 219 -16.18 -2.09 2.58
C SER A 219 -15.83 -3.45 1.98
N HIS A 220 -14.83 -4.14 2.50
CA HIS A 220 -14.45 -5.47 2.02
C HIS A 220 -15.53 -6.51 2.22
N VAL A 221 -16.30 -6.43 3.29
CA VAL A 221 -17.41 -7.36 3.55
C VAL A 221 -18.68 -6.89 2.86
N LEU A 222 -18.94 -5.58 2.84
CA LEU A 222 -20.16 -5.03 2.25
C LEU A 222 -20.16 -5.07 0.71
N PHE A 223 -19.00 -4.93 0.08
CA PHE A 223 -18.85 -4.82 -1.39
C PHE A 223 -17.83 -5.78 -1.98
N GLY A 224 -17.10 -6.54 -1.17
CA GLY A 224 -15.94 -7.33 -1.59
C GLY A 224 -16.24 -8.74 -2.11
N GLY A 225 -17.50 -9.08 -2.36
CA GLY A 225 -17.92 -10.27 -3.13
C GLY A 225 -17.30 -11.60 -2.68
N GLY A 226 -17.57 -12.05 -1.43
CA GLY A 226 -17.09 -13.35 -0.94
C GLY A 226 -16.17 -13.26 0.30
N TYR A 227 -15.82 -12.06 0.74
CA TYR A 227 -15.17 -11.87 2.04
C TYR A 227 -16.17 -12.00 3.19
N GLU A 228 -15.70 -12.58 4.30
CA GLU A 228 -16.47 -12.76 5.53
C GLU A 228 -16.00 -11.79 6.62
N ILE A 229 -16.70 -11.84 7.79
CA ILE A 229 -16.51 -10.87 8.89
C ILE A 229 -15.05 -10.77 9.40
N GLY A 230 -14.30 -11.88 9.33
CA GLY A 230 -12.88 -11.90 9.70
C GLY A 230 -12.03 -10.93 8.91
N LYS A 231 -12.41 -10.64 7.66
CA LYS A 231 -11.70 -9.71 6.79
C LYS A 231 -11.72 -8.27 7.30
N ILE A 232 -12.76 -7.86 8.04
CA ILE A 232 -12.89 -6.49 8.55
C ILE A 232 -11.66 -6.05 9.34
N THR A 233 -11.22 -6.87 10.29
CA THR A 233 -10.11 -6.53 11.18
C THR A 233 -8.79 -6.43 10.41
N GLN A 234 -8.53 -7.41 9.55
CA GLN A 234 -7.34 -7.44 8.71
C GLN A 234 -7.29 -6.24 7.75
N ALA A 235 -8.40 -5.98 7.04
CA ALA A 235 -8.49 -4.89 6.09
C ALA A 235 -8.47 -3.52 6.79
N ALA A 236 -9.09 -3.36 7.95
CA ALA A 236 -9.01 -2.12 8.74
C ALA A 236 -7.58 -1.82 9.19
N LEU A 237 -6.80 -2.84 9.61
CA LEU A 237 -5.38 -2.68 9.91
C LEU A 237 -4.59 -2.26 8.66
N GLY A 238 -4.84 -2.90 7.51
CA GLY A 238 -4.26 -2.50 6.24
C GLY A 238 -4.62 -1.06 5.87
N GLY A 239 -5.91 -0.71 6.04
CA GLY A 239 -6.42 0.63 5.85
C GLY A 239 -5.72 1.70 6.70
N LEU A 240 -5.40 1.36 7.96
CA LEU A 240 -4.66 2.24 8.86
C LEU A 240 -3.22 2.48 8.37
N VAL A 241 -2.52 1.42 7.98
CA VAL A 241 -1.16 1.52 7.43
C VAL A 241 -1.15 2.31 6.13
N LEU A 242 -2.07 2.01 5.21
CA LEU A 242 -2.21 2.70 3.94
C LEU A 242 -2.52 4.19 4.12
N ALA A 243 -3.46 4.54 5.01
CA ALA A 243 -3.79 5.92 5.34
C ALA A 243 -2.59 6.67 5.92
N TRP A 244 -1.82 6.02 6.80
CA TRP A 244 -0.58 6.57 7.33
C TRP A 244 0.49 6.76 6.26
N LEU A 245 0.70 5.77 5.38
CA LEU A 245 1.68 5.86 4.28
C LEU A 245 1.30 6.97 3.31
N TYR A 246 0.03 7.06 2.91
CA TYR A 246 -0.47 8.15 2.08
C TYR A 246 -0.24 9.51 2.73
N TYR A 247 -0.67 9.68 3.97
CA TYR A 247 -0.49 10.93 4.69
C TYR A 247 0.99 11.33 4.77
N ARG A 248 1.86 10.40 5.14
CA ARG A 248 3.28 10.67 5.46
C ARG A 248 4.21 10.68 4.27
N TYR A 249 3.99 9.80 3.31
CA TYR A 249 4.92 9.53 2.21
C TYR A 249 4.30 9.70 0.82
N GLY A 250 3.01 9.96 0.75
CA GLY A 250 2.29 10.25 -0.49
C GLY A 250 1.65 9.05 -1.15
N LEU A 251 0.86 9.35 -2.20
CA LEU A 251 -0.02 8.40 -2.87
C LEU A 251 0.75 7.22 -3.50
N ALA A 252 1.88 7.49 -4.16
CA ALA A 252 2.67 6.44 -4.80
C ALA A 252 3.16 5.37 -3.82
N THR A 253 3.53 5.77 -2.59
CA THR A 253 3.96 4.82 -1.55
C THR A 253 2.81 3.94 -1.07
N ALA A 254 1.61 4.50 -0.92
CA ALA A 254 0.41 3.75 -0.58
C ALA A 254 0.03 2.76 -1.69
N ILE A 255 0.03 3.21 -2.96
CA ILE A 255 -0.22 2.35 -4.12
C ILE A 255 0.77 1.19 -4.18
N VAL A 256 2.07 1.44 -4.00
CA VAL A 256 3.10 0.39 -4.04
C VAL A 256 2.90 -0.61 -2.90
N PHE A 257 2.63 -0.16 -1.67
CA PHE A 257 2.31 -1.04 -0.55
C PHE A 257 1.11 -1.93 -0.85
N HIS A 258 0.01 -1.36 -1.32
CA HIS A 258 -1.24 -2.07 -1.60
C HIS A 258 -1.05 -3.05 -2.78
N TRP A 259 -0.34 -2.61 -3.83
CA TRP A 259 0.03 -3.48 -4.93
C TRP A 259 0.87 -4.69 -4.46
N ILE A 260 1.86 -4.49 -3.60
CA ILE A 260 2.64 -5.61 -3.03
C ILE A 260 1.71 -6.61 -2.33
N SER A 261 0.73 -6.13 -1.55
CA SER A 261 -0.17 -6.99 -0.79
C SER A 261 -1.05 -7.88 -1.69
N ASN A 262 -1.51 -7.36 -2.81
CA ASN A 262 -2.45 -8.06 -3.68
C ASN A 262 -1.77 -8.82 -4.84
N PHE A 263 -0.68 -8.28 -5.36
CA PHE A 263 -0.09 -8.78 -6.60
C PHE A 263 1.01 -9.81 -6.36
N VAL A 264 1.93 -9.55 -5.41
CA VAL A 264 3.16 -10.35 -5.28
C VAL A 264 2.83 -11.81 -4.96
N PHE A 265 2.08 -12.04 -3.89
CA PHE A 265 1.74 -13.40 -3.47
C PHE A 265 0.98 -14.16 -4.55
N PHE A 266 0.02 -13.49 -5.19
CA PHE A 266 -0.82 -14.12 -6.20
C PHE A 266 -0.06 -14.45 -7.48
N ALA A 267 0.85 -13.57 -7.93
CA ALA A 267 1.73 -13.86 -9.06
C ALA A 267 2.58 -15.11 -8.81
N TYR A 268 3.16 -15.24 -7.62
CA TYR A 268 3.95 -16.42 -7.27
C TYR A 268 3.10 -17.66 -7.02
N SER A 269 1.86 -17.51 -6.56
CA SER A 269 0.92 -18.64 -6.42
C SER A 269 0.58 -19.24 -7.78
N ILE A 270 0.19 -18.40 -8.74
CA ILE A 270 -0.09 -18.86 -10.11
C ILE A 270 1.17 -19.42 -10.79
N LEU A 271 2.34 -18.82 -10.55
CA LEU A 271 3.60 -19.39 -11.05
C LEU A 271 3.84 -20.79 -10.49
N GLY A 272 3.59 -20.99 -9.18
CA GLY A 272 3.68 -22.31 -8.55
C GLY A 272 2.71 -23.33 -9.17
N PHE A 273 1.50 -22.91 -9.51
CA PHE A 273 0.54 -23.72 -10.23
C PHE A 273 1.10 -24.21 -11.59
N TYR A 274 1.66 -23.30 -12.39
CA TYR A 274 2.22 -23.66 -13.69
C TYR A 274 3.49 -24.51 -13.61
N LEU A 275 4.36 -24.28 -12.64
CA LEU A 275 5.65 -24.98 -12.54
C LEU A 275 5.56 -26.32 -11.82
N PHE A 276 4.70 -26.41 -10.81
CA PHE A 276 4.69 -27.54 -9.86
C PHE A 276 3.34 -28.23 -9.75
N GLY A 277 2.27 -27.74 -10.44
CA GLY A 277 0.92 -28.27 -10.33
C GLY A 277 0.27 -28.02 -8.96
N THR A 278 0.80 -27.11 -8.15
CA THR A 278 0.22 -26.78 -6.84
C THR A 278 -1.08 -26.00 -7.02
N PRO A 279 -2.13 -26.22 -6.18
CA PRO A 279 -3.35 -25.44 -6.27
C PRO A 279 -3.06 -23.93 -6.15
N TRP A 280 -3.52 -23.14 -7.12
CA TRP A 280 -3.25 -21.70 -7.16
C TRP A 280 -4.01 -20.91 -6.08
N ASN A 281 -5.07 -21.48 -5.51
CA ASN A 281 -5.88 -20.91 -4.44
C ASN A 281 -5.51 -21.43 -3.05
N SER A 282 -4.44 -22.24 -2.93
CA SER A 282 -3.92 -22.77 -1.68
C SER A 282 -2.67 -21.98 -1.27
N GLU A 283 -2.76 -21.28 -0.15
CA GLU A 283 -1.62 -20.51 0.39
C GLU A 283 -0.53 -21.39 0.99
N THR A 284 -0.85 -22.65 1.32
CA THR A 284 0.03 -23.51 2.14
C THR A 284 0.87 -24.49 1.34
N ASP A 285 0.47 -24.83 0.11
CA ASP A 285 1.04 -25.98 -0.59
C ASP A 285 2.23 -25.63 -1.51
N SER A 286 2.57 -24.33 -1.60
CA SER A 286 3.69 -23.88 -2.44
C SER A 286 4.92 -23.56 -1.61
N ILE A 287 6.02 -24.32 -1.82
CA ILE A 287 7.34 -24.03 -1.23
C ILE A 287 7.78 -22.59 -1.55
N LEU A 288 7.45 -22.11 -2.75
CA LEU A 288 7.80 -20.77 -3.22
C LEU A 288 7.09 -19.69 -2.38
N LEU A 289 5.78 -19.85 -2.16
CA LEU A 289 5.01 -18.93 -1.31
C LEU A 289 5.47 -18.97 0.14
N SER A 290 5.73 -20.16 0.67
CA SER A 290 6.24 -20.33 2.02
C SER A 290 7.57 -19.61 2.23
N ALA A 291 8.50 -19.72 1.28
CA ALA A 291 9.79 -19.04 1.34
C ALA A 291 9.64 -17.50 1.29
N ILE A 292 8.74 -16.98 0.44
CA ILE A 292 8.45 -15.55 0.34
C ILE A 292 7.79 -15.05 1.63
N SER A 293 6.81 -15.79 2.15
CA SER A 293 6.11 -15.46 3.41
C SER A 293 7.07 -15.41 4.59
N ILE A 294 7.95 -16.40 4.74
CA ILE A 294 9.01 -16.39 5.77
C ILE A 294 9.89 -15.16 5.62
N GLY A 295 10.29 -14.81 4.40
CA GLY A 295 11.09 -13.61 4.14
C GLY A 295 10.40 -12.34 4.62
N PHE A 296 9.10 -12.16 4.34
CA PHE A 296 8.32 -11.01 4.81
C PHE A 296 8.13 -11.05 6.34
N ILE A 297 7.89 -12.21 6.94
CA ILE A 297 7.75 -12.36 8.40
C ILE A 297 9.05 -11.94 9.10
N VAL A 298 10.21 -12.40 8.65
CA VAL A 298 11.52 -12.03 9.24
C VAL A 298 11.74 -10.51 9.17
N ILE A 299 11.51 -9.89 8.02
CA ILE A 299 11.62 -8.44 7.89
C ILE A 299 10.59 -7.74 8.77
N GLY A 300 9.36 -8.26 8.86
CA GLY A 300 8.30 -7.74 9.73
C GLY A 300 8.70 -7.71 11.20
N ILE A 301 9.28 -8.79 11.70
CA ILE A 301 9.80 -8.88 13.08
C ILE A 301 10.87 -7.80 13.32
N LEU A 302 11.85 -7.69 12.43
CA LEU A 302 12.93 -6.70 12.54
C LEU A 302 12.38 -5.26 12.48
N PHE A 303 11.43 -5.00 11.59
CA PHE A 303 10.80 -3.70 11.45
C PHE A 303 10.01 -3.31 12.71
N LEU A 304 9.15 -4.19 13.21
CA LEU A 304 8.35 -3.92 14.42
C LEU A 304 9.25 -3.75 15.64
N TYR A 305 10.30 -4.55 15.79
CA TYR A 305 11.30 -4.37 16.84
C TYR A 305 11.94 -2.98 16.79
N GLN A 306 12.35 -2.53 15.59
CA GLN A 306 12.93 -1.18 15.42
C GLN A 306 11.90 -0.08 15.71
N LEU A 307 10.62 -0.27 15.33
CA LEU A 307 9.56 0.68 15.59
C LEU A 307 9.31 0.84 17.10
N VAL A 308 9.16 -0.28 17.81
CA VAL A 308 8.94 -0.32 19.26
C VAL A 308 10.12 0.31 20.01
N THR A 309 11.35 -0.05 19.68
CA THR A 309 12.55 0.51 20.33
C THR A 309 12.69 2.02 20.10
N LYS A 310 12.35 2.54 18.92
CA LYS A 310 12.30 3.99 18.66
C LYS A 310 11.26 4.70 19.51
N VAL A 311 10.08 4.11 19.64
CA VAL A 311 9.00 4.65 20.49
C VAL A 311 9.44 4.65 21.96
N LEU A 312 9.91 3.53 22.49
CA LEU A 312 10.36 3.43 23.88
C LEU A 312 11.48 4.42 24.20
N LYS A 313 12.50 4.54 23.35
CA LYS A 313 13.58 5.52 23.55
C LYS A 313 13.09 6.96 23.63
N LYS A 314 12.04 7.32 22.91
CA LYS A 314 11.45 8.66 22.94
C LYS A 314 10.74 8.97 24.27
N TYR A 315 10.22 7.96 24.97
CA TYR A 315 9.48 8.11 26.22
C TYR A 315 10.32 7.82 27.49
N VAL A 316 11.38 7.00 27.38
CA VAL A 316 12.23 6.61 28.52
C VAL A 316 13.38 7.62 28.74
N ILE A 317 13.78 8.38 27.72
CA ILE A 317 14.90 9.36 27.79
C ILE A 317 14.36 10.81 28.00
N LYS A 318 13.10 10.95 28.41
CA LYS A 318 12.56 12.20 28.98
C LYS A 318 12.55 12.10 30.50
#